data_30f19343193b986e161ecbd8163d127f
#
_entry.id   30f19343193b986e161ecbd8163d127f
#
_cell.length_a   1.000
_cell.length_b   1.000
_cell.length_c   1.000
_cell.angle_alpha   90.00
_cell.angle_beta   90.00
_cell.angle_gamma   90.00
#
_symmetry.space_group_name_H-M   'P 1'
#
loop_
_entity.id
_entity.type
_entity.pdbx_description
1 polymer ?
#
loop_
_entity_poly.entity_id
_entity_poly.type
_entity_poly.pdbx_seq_one_letter_code
_entity_poly.pdbx_strand_id
1 'polypeptide(L)'
;MLSKELYRTYVQILKDELVPAMGCTEPIAIAYAGAVARKTLGVLPDRVEVAVSRNIIKNVKSVVVPHTGGLRGIEAAAVAGIVAGDAAKELEVISHVEQEDIEAMGNFLKEVPCSVCEASSDLIFDIQITLYHGEDEANVRITDFHTNLVHVSRNGEILLAKEITGKEESALADKSTLTIENIFAFAKEVDLADVREVLERQVRYNMAIAEEGLCGNYGANIGKVLLATYGDQDVKVRAKAMAAAGSDARMNGCELPVVINSGSGNQGITASVPIVVFAKELQVSEETMYRALVISNLATIHIKEGIGRLSAYCGAVGAGCGCGAGIAYLYGDGKKEGEHAIVNGLAIVSGMICDGAKASCAAKIASSVDAGILGYFMYKNGQQFIGGDGIVKKGVENTIRCVGKLASEGMLETDREIVHLMIHG
;
A
#
# COMPACT_ATOMS: atom_id res chain seq x y z
N MET A 1 -6.82 -30.84 5.84
CA MET A 1 -6.16 -30.19 6.99
C MET A 1 -4.79 -29.71 6.58
N LEU A 2 -4.50 -28.45 6.85
CA LEU A 2 -3.17 -27.86 6.65
C LEU A 2 -2.16 -28.46 7.64
N SER A 3 -0.87 -28.50 7.27
CA SER A 3 0.18 -28.83 8.24
C SER A 3 0.24 -27.73 9.32
N LYS A 4 0.70 -28.10 10.54
CA LYS A 4 0.86 -27.12 11.63
C LYS A 4 1.86 -26.01 11.27
N GLU A 5 2.87 -26.32 10.47
CA GLU A 5 3.85 -25.38 9.99
C GLU A 5 3.21 -24.36 9.03
N LEU A 6 2.50 -24.82 8.01
CA LEU A 6 1.81 -23.97 7.04
C LEU A 6 0.74 -23.10 7.72
N TYR A 7 0.00 -23.63 8.69
CA TYR A 7 -0.93 -22.86 9.50
C TYR A 7 -0.24 -21.67 10.21
N ARG A 8 0.88 -21.94 10.90
CA ARG A 8 1.64 -20.89 11.59
C ARG A 8 2.20 -19.85 10.63
N THR A 9 2.70 -20.30 9.48
CA THR A 9 3.21 -19.41 8.42
C THR A 9 2.12 -18.46 7.96
N TYR A 10 0.89 -18.93 7.71
CA TYR A 10 -0.21 -18.08 7.24
C TYR A 10 -0.70 -17.08 8.30
N VAL A 11 -0.76 -17.50 9.57
CA VAL A 11 -1.01 -16.58 10.69
C VAL A 11 0.06 -15.48 10.73
N GLN A 12 1.34 -15.87 10.59
CA GLN A 12 2.44 -14.92 10.64
C GLN A 12 2.43 -13.97 9.43
N ILE A 13 2.15 -14.46 8.22
CA ILE A 13 2.00 -13.62 7.03
C ILE A 13 0.94 -12.53 7.26
N LEU A 14 -0.23 -12.87 7.82
CA LEU A 14 -1.25 -11.88 8.13
C LEU A 14 -0.76 -10.84 9.15
N LYS A 15 -0.03 -11.26 10.18
CA LYS A 15 0.52 -10.35 11.21
C LYS A 15 1.61 -9.42 10.65
N ASP A 16 2.45 -9.93 9.77
CA ASP A 16 3.56 -9.18 9.16
C ASP A 16 3.06 -8.17 8.13
N GLU A 17 2.00 -8.51 7.38
CA GLU A 17 1.51 -7.71 6.26
C GLU A 17 0.38 -6.73 6.61
N LEU A 18 -0.40 -7.02 7.68
CA LEU A 18 -1.51 -6.17 8.12
C LEU A 18 -1.10 -5.27 9.28
N VAL A 19 -0.24 -4.31 8.98
CA VAL A 19 0.28 -3.36 9.97
C VAL A 19 -0.34 -1.97 9.80
N PRO A 20 -0.49 -1.19 10.89
CA PRO A 20 -0.98 0.17 10.81
C PRO A 20 0.06 1.09 10.16
N ALA A 21 -0.42 2.09 9.40
CA ALA A 21 0.39 3.15 8.83
C ALA A 21 -0.41 4.45 8.74
N MET A 22 0.28 5.58 8.89
CA MET A 22 -0.28 6.91 8.70
C MET A 22 -0.01 7.39 7.28
N GLY A 23 -1.04 7.81 6.56
CA GLY A 23 -0.88 8.34 5.20
C GLY A 23 -0.21 7.38 4.21
N CYS A 24 0.66 7.92 3.32
CA CYS A 24 1.48 7.14 2.40
C CYS A 24 2.81 6.75 3.08
N THR A 25 3.20 5.49 2.99
CA THR A 25 4.36 4.94 3.71
C THR A 25 5.70 5.50 3.22
N GLU A 26 5.84 5.81 1.94
CA GLU A 26 7.08 6.32 1.37
C GLU A 26 7.42 7.75 1.84
N PRO A 27 6.50 8.72 1.87
CA PRO A 27 6.76 10.02 2.51
C PRO A 27 7.13 9.90 3.98
N ILE A 28 6.50 8.97 4.70
CA ILE A 28 6.78 8.74 6.12
C ILE A 28 8.19 8.16 6.31
N ALA A 29 8.65 7.27 5.43
CA ALA A 29 10.03 6.77 5.46
C ALA A 29 11.06 7.88 5.20
N ILE A 30 10.76 8.83 4.30
CA ILE A 30 11.59 10.02 4.10
C ILE A 30 11.61 10.88 5.36
N ALA A 31 10.45 11.13 5.98
CA ALA A 31 10.36 11.87 7.23
C ALA A 31 11.15 11.16 8.36
N TYR A 32 11.05 9.85 8.44
CA TYR A 32 11.82 9.05 9.39
C TYR A 32 13.34 9.21 9.18
N ALA A 33 13.81 9.09 7.93
CA ALA A 33 15.22 9.34 7.62
C ALA A 33 15.64 10.76 8.00
N GLY A 34 14.79 11.77 7.74
CA GLY A 34 15.01 13.18 8.13
C GLY A 34 15.11 13.38 9.64
N ALA A 35 14.22 12.75 10.41
CA ALA A 35 14.23 12.80 11.87
C ALA A 35 15.48 12.14 12.47
N VAL A 36 15.89 10.98 11.92
CA VAL A 36 17.14 10.31 12.35
C VAL A 36 18.36 11.16 12.02
N ALA A 37 18.41 11.73 10.81
CA ALA A 37 19.51 12.61 10.40
C ALA A 37 19.58 13.87 11.27
N ARG A 38 18.45 14.49 11.59
CA ARG A 38 18.35 15.65 12.50
C ARG A 38 18.82 15.31 13.92
N LYS A 39 18.41 14.16 14.44
CA LYS A 39 18.87 13.67 15.74
C LYS A 39 20.39 13.42 15.74
N THR A 40 20.93 12.88 14.63
CA THR A 40 22.36 12.62 14.47
C THR A 40 23.17 13.92 14.38
N LEU A 41 22.71 14.90 13.61
CA LEU A 41 23.35 16.20 13.48
C LEU A 41 23.33 16.99 14.81
N GLY A 42 22.22 16.93 15.55
CA GLY A 42 22.04 17.57 16.86
C GLY A 42 21.52 19.01 16.80
N VAL A 43 21.53 19.65 15.62
CA VAL A 43 21.08 21.04 15.38
C VAL A 43 20.22 21.11 14.12
N LEU A 44 19.42 22.17 13.93
CA LEU A 44 18.73 22.38 12.65
C LEU A 44 19.73 22.60 11.53
N PRO A 45 19.59 21.95 10.38
CA PRO A 45 20.51 22.11 9.26
C PRO A 45 20.30 23.46 8.57
N ASP A 46 21.36 23.95 7.92
CA ASP A 46 21.33 25.10 7.02
C ASP A 46 21.29 24.69 5.54
N ARG A 47 21.43 23.38 5.23
CA ARG A 47 21.29 22.78 3.91
C ARG A 47 20.86 21.32 4.03
N VAL A 48 19.98 20.91 3.10
CA VAL A 48 19.43 19.55 3.02
C VAL A 48 19.63 19.00 1.62
N GLU A 49 20.16 17.77 1.53
CA GLU A 49 20.24 17.01 0.29
C GLU A 49 19.50 15.68 0.45
N VAL A 50 18.60 15.39 -0.48
CA VAL A 50 17.79 14.15 -0.49
C VAL A 50 18.03 13.42 -1.79
N ALA A 51 18.66 12.24 -1.73
CA ALA A 51 18.80 11.35 -2.88
C ALA A 51 17.88 10.15 -2.71
N VAL A 52 17.01 9.90 -3.67
CA VAL A 52 16.01 8.82 -3.58
C VAL A 52 15.93 8.02 -4.88
N SER A 53 15.54 6.73 -4.77
CA SER A 53 15.32 5.90 -5.96
C SER A 53 14.17 6.43 -6.82
N ARG A 54 14.18 6.10 -8.11
CA ARG A 54 13.12 6.46 -9.09
C ARG A 54 11.72 6.13 -8.59
N ASN A 55 11.56 4.98 -7.98
CA ASN A 55 10.27 4.55 -7.46
C ASN A 55 9.78 5.41 -6.28
N ILE A 56 10.69 5.89 -5.43
CA ILE A 56 10.36 6.84 -4.37
C ILE A 56 9.95 8.19 -4.98
N ILE A 57 10.69 8.69 -6.00
CA ILE A 57 10.29 9.92 -6.71
C ILE A 57 8.86 9.77 -7.25
N LYS A 58 8.58 8.67 -7.96
CA LYS A 58 7.27 8.37 -8.52
C LYS A 58 6.17 8.38 -7.46
N ASN A 59 6.40 7.76 -6.31
CA ASN A 59 5.37 7.56 -5.29
C ASN A 59 5.16 8.76 -4.37
N VAL A 60 6.13 9.68 -4.28
CA VAL A 60 6.07 10.79 -3.30
C VAL A 60 5.81 12.14 -3.95
N LYS A 61 6.25 12.38 -5.19
CA LYS A 61 6.22 13.70 -5.85
C LYS A 61 4.88 14.45 -5.73
N SER A 62 3.75 13.74 -5.77
CA SER A 62 2.41 14.36 -5.80
C SER A 62 1.59 14.12 -4.52
N VAL A 63 2.14 13.44 -3.53
CA VAL A 63 1.43 13.05 -2.31
C VAL A 63 1.43 14.20 -1.31
N VAL A 64 0.29 14.40 -0.65
CA VAL A 64 0.19 15.24 0.53
C VAL A 64 0.83 14.52 1.71
N VAL A 65 1.77 15.16 2.37
CA VAL A 65 2.38 14.63 3.61
C VAL A 65 1.43 14.91 4.77
N PRO A 66 1.03 13.89 5.54
CA PRO A 66 0.14 14.08 6.69
C PRO A 66 0.73 15.07 7.71
N HIS A 67 -0.11 15.76 8.47
CA HIS A 67 0.28 16.70 9.53
C HIS A 67 1.19 17.86 9.08
N THR A 68 1.14 18.26 7.80
CA THR A 68 1.98 19.35 7.27
C THR A 68 1.19 20.55 6.76
N GLY A 69 -0.13 20.60 7.03
CA GLY A 69 -0.98 21.67 6.49
C GLY A 69 -1.15 21.62 4.96
N GLY A 70 -0.97 20.43 4.35
CA GLY A 70 -1.16 20.22 2.92
C GLY A 70 0.10 20.31 2.05
N LEU A 71 1.28 20.36 2.65
CA LEU A 71 2.55 20.34 1.92
C LEU A 71 2.70 19.00 1.16
N ARG A 72 3.39 19.04 0.02
CA ARG A 72 3.51 17.89 -0.90
C ARG A 72 4.96 17.65 -1.29
N GLY A 73 5.24 16.39 -1.61
CA GLY A 73 6.49 16.00 -2.24
C GLY A 73 7.58 15.56 -1.28
N ILE A 74 8.74 15.31 -1.84
CA ILE A 74 9.91 14.75 -1.16
C ILE A 74 10.50 15.74 -0.17
N GLU A 75 10.62 17.01 -0.59
CA GLU A 75 11.13 18.10 0.27
C GLU A 75 10.25 18.28 1.50
N ALA A 76 8.93 18.30 1.31
CA ALA A 76 7.98 18.43 2.41
C ALA A 76 8.07 17.25 3.39
N ALA A 77 8.24 16.02 2.88
CA ALA A 77 8.40 14.83 3.69
C ALA A 77 9.70 14.88 4.52
N ALA A 78 10.83 15.25 3.89
CA ALA A 78 12.10 15.38 4.58
C ALA A 78 12.03 16.45 5.68
N VAL A 79 11.50 17.64 5.35
CA VAL A 79 11.38 18.77 6.28
C VAL A 79 10.43 18.46 7.43
N ALA A 80 9.33 17.72 7.21
CA ALA A 80 8.46 17.29 8.29
C ALA A 80 9.22 16.44 9.35
N GLY A 81 10.06 15.52 8.89
CA GLY A 81 10.91 14.75 9.79
C GLY A 81 11.99 15.58 10.48
N ILE A 82 12.64 16.49 9.75
CA ILE A 82 13.72 17.35 10.26
C ILE A 82 13.21 18.33 11.33
N VAL A 83 12.04 18.93 11.11
CA VAL A 83 11.50 19.99 11.98
C VAL A 83 10.76 19.42 13.18
N ALA A 84 9.88 18.45 12.98
CA ALA A 84 8.95 17.96 13.99
C ALA A 84 8.99 16.44 14.22
N GLY A 85 9.86 15.70 13.52
CA GLY A 85 9.88 14.24 13.60
C GLY A 85 10.46 13.70 14.89
N ASP A 86 9.75 12.70 15.47
CA ASP A 86 10.28 11.85 16.54
C ASP A 86 10.84 10.53 15.97
N ALA A 87 12.16 10.47 15.84
CA ALA A 87 12.87 9.30 15.28
C ALA A 87 12.61 7.98 16.02
N ALA A 88 12.12 8.01 17.27
CA ALA A 88 11.79 6.80 18.02
C ALA A 88 10.47 6.14 17.59
N LYS A 89 9.66 6.85 16.82
CA LYS A 89 8.32 6.39 16.38
C LYS A 89 8.28 5.79 14.97
N GLU A 90 9.40 5.70 14.29
CA GLU A 90 9.51 5.08 12.96
C GLU A 90 8.40 5.56 11.98
N LEU A 91 7.48 4.69 11.58
CA LEU A 91 6.39 5.05 10.64
C LEU A 91 5.27 5.92 11.27
N GLU A 92 5.37 6.25 12.52
CA GLU A 92 4.53 7.25 13.21
C GLU A 92 5.33 8.53 13.55
N VAL A 93 6.47 8.74 12.90
CA VAL A 93 7.46 9.79 13.17
C VAL A 93 6.89 11.20 13.25
N ILE A 94 5.84 11.51 12.49
CA ILE A 94 5.16 12.82 12.46
C ILE A 94 3.74 12.77 13.03
N SER A 95 3.43 11.81 13.90
CA SER A 95 2.09 11.65 14.51
C SER A 95 1.71 12.73 15.53
N HIS A 96 2.66 13.54 16.00
CA HIS A 96 2.47 14.57 17.01
C HIS A 96 2.98 15.94 16.54
N VAL A 97 2.61 16.32 15.32
CA VAL A 97 2.90 17.65 14.77
C VAL A 97 1.84 18.63 15.24
N GLU A 98 2.26 19.77 15.78
CA GLU A 98 1.39 20.85 16.23
C GLU A 98 1.31 21.97 15.17
N GLN A 99 0.41 22.92 15.36
CA GLN A 99 0.22 24.02 14.40
C GLN A 99 1.49 24.90 14.25
N GLU A 100 2.23 25.07 15.33
CA GLU A 100 3.50 25.81 15.33
C GLU A 100 4.57 25.10 14.48
N ASP A 101 4.60 23.77 14.51
CA ASP A 101 5.51 22.96 13.68
C ASP A 101 5.18 23.12 12.18
N ILE A 102 3.89 23.16 11.83
CA ILE A 102 3.45 23.36 10.43
C ILE A 102 3.95 24.71 9.90
N GLU A 103 3.85 25.77 10.72
CA GLU A 103 4.38 27.08 10.35
C GLU A 103 5.91 27.06 10.24
N ALA A 104 6.59 26.38 11.16
CA ALA A 104 8.04 26.20 11.13
C ALA A 104 8.50 25.43 9.89
N MET A 105 7.81 24.35 9.48
CA MET A 105 8.07 23.64 8.23
C MET A 105 7.94 24.55 7.01
N GLY A 106 6.87 25.35 6.95
CA GLY A 106 6.64 26.28 5.86
C GLY A 106 7.72 27.37 5.74
N ASN A 107 8.24 27.84 6.87
CA ASN A 107 9.35 28.80 6.90
C ASN A 107 10.68 28.11 6.53
N PHE A 108 10.95 26.94 7.08
CA PHE A 108 12.15 26.16 6.77
C PHE A 108 12.29 25.89 5.28
N LEU A 109 11.21 25.47 4.59
CA LEU A 109 11.21 25.26 3.13
C LEU A 109 11.53 26.50 2.30
N LYS A 110 11.28 27.70 2.84
CA LYS A 110 11.58 28.97 2.14
C LYS A 110 13.01 29.43 2.37
N GLU A 111 13.55 29.17 3.57
CA GLU A 111 14.80 29.74 4.06
C GLU A 111 15.99 28.80 3.86
N VAL A 112 15.77 27.48 3.94
CA VAL A 112 16.83 26.48 3.88
C VAL A 112 16.84 25.78 2.52
N PRO A 113 17.98 25.82 1.80
CA PRO A 113 18.12 25.08 0.54
C PRO A 113 17.90 23.58 0.73
N CYS A 114 16.90 23.03 0.04
CA CYS A 114 16.60 21.62 0.02
C CYS A 114 16.66 21.12 -1.44
N SER A 115 17.65 20.29 -1.73
CA SER A 115 17.82 19.72 -3.07
C SER A 115 17.40 18.25 -3.09
N VAL A 116 16.70 17.86 -4.17
CA VAL A 116 16.28 16.48 -4.40
C VAL A 116 16.91 15.97 -5.68
N CYS A 117 17.52 14.80 -5.63
CA CYS A 117 18.08 14.13 -6.80
C CYS A 117 17.77 12.63 -6.81
N GLU A 118 18.00 12.00 -7.96
CA GLU A 118 17.94 10.55 -8.10
C GLU A 118 19.16 9.92 -7.43
N ALA A 119 18.93 8.87 -6.62
CA ALA A 119 20.00 8.07 -6.05
C ALA A 119 20.80 7.35 -7.12
N SER A 120 22.11 7.24 -6.93
CA SER A 120 23.02 6.60 -7.88
C SER A 120 22.93 5.07 -7.90
N SER A 121 22.11 4.47 -7.03
CA SER A 121 21.91 3.03 -6.93
C SER A 121 20.77 2.55 -7.84
N ASP A 122 20.84 1.28 -8.26
CA ASP A 122 19.74 0.60 -8.98
C ASP A 122 18.70 -0.03 -8.03
N LEU A 123 18.74 0.30 -6.72
CA LEU A 123 17.80 -0.23 -5.74
C LEU A 123 16.39 0.33 -5.98
N ILE A 124 15.40 -0.54 -5.85
CA ILE A 124 13.99 -0.17 -6.00
C ILE A 124 13.55 0.79 -4.89
N PHE A 125 14.02 0.54 -3.66
CA PHE A 125 13.77 1.36 -2.48
C PHE A 125 15.10 1.85 -1.91
N ASP A 126 15.37 3.15 -2.05
CA ASP A 126 16.57 3.81 -1.57
C ASP A 126 16.24 5.26 -1.20
N ILE A 127 16.51 5.63 0.04
CA ILE A 127 16.34 6.98 0.57
C ILE A 127 17.62 7.35 1.29
N GLN A 128 18.27 8.42 0.84
CA GLN A 128 19.45 8.96 1.48
C GLN A 128 19.22 10.44 1.78
N ILE A 129 19.44 10.85 3.03
CA ILE A 129 19.35 12.24 3.47
C ILE A 129 20.69 12.65 4.05
N THR A 130 21.22 13.76 3.55
CA THR A 130 22.40 14.41 4.08
C THR A 130 22.01 15.80 4.57
N LEU A 131 22.28 16.06 5.83
CA LEU A 131 22.07 17.34 6.50
C LEU A 131 23.40 18.02 6.79
N TYR A 132 23.45 19.32 6.57
CA TYR A 132 24.62 20.14 6.84
C TYR A 132 24.29 21.28 7.81
N HIS A 133 25.25 21.62 8.67
CA HIS A 133 25.23 22.83 9.50
C HIS A 133 26.65 23.37 9.66
N GLY A 134 27.00 24.42 8.91
CA GLY A 134 28.37 24.88 8.79
C GLY A 134 29.29 23.79 8.23
N GLU A 135 30.25 23.33 9.04
CA GLU A 135 31.16 22.21 8.70
C GLU A 135 30.63 20.82 9.16
N ASP A 136 29.60 20.81 9.99
CA ASP A 136 29.02 19.55 10.48
C ASP A 136 28.08 18.91 9.43
N GLU A 137 28.19 17.58 9.32
CA GLU A 137 27.40 16.76 8.40
C GLU A 137 26.80 15.55 9.11
N ALA A 138 25.56 15.20 8.76
CA ALA A 138 24.96 13.91 9.13
C ALA A 138 24.36 13.25 7.88
N ASN A 139 24.68 11.98 7.66
CA ASN A 139 24.12 11.20 6.56
C ASN A 139 23.36 9.98 7.08
N VAL A 140 22.18 9.75 6.51
CA VAL A 140 21.30 8.61 6.84
C VAL A 140 20.84 7.97 5.56
N ARG A 141 20.82 6.63 5.50
CA ARG A 141 20.31 5.86 4.37
C ARG A 141 19.40 4.74 4.83
N ILE A 142 18.25 4.62 4.15
CA ILE A 142 17.26 3.55 4.29
C ILE A 142 17.16 2.82 2.95
N THR A 143 17.23 1.48 2.96
CA THR A 143 17.06 0.65 1.76
C THR A 143 16.13 -0.53 2.04
N ASP A 144 15.65 -1.16 0.96
CA ASP A 144 14.87 -2.40 0.93
C ASP A 144 13.45 -2.24 1.51
N PHE A 145 13.27 -1.68 2.69
CA PHE A 145 11.96 -1.42 3.31
C PHE A 145 11.98 -0.16 4.21
N HIS A 146 10.80 0.34 4.53
CA HIS A 146 10.56 1.71 5.03
C HIS A 146 11.29 2.09 6.32
N THR A 147 11.67 1.12 7.17
CA THR A 147 12.35 1.35 8.46
C THR A 147 13.77 0.79 8.52
N ASN A 148 14.27 0.22 7.44
CA ASN A 148 15.60 -0.40 7.41
C ASN A 148 16.70 0.64 7.26
N LEU A 149 17.13 1.19 8.37
CA LEU A 149 18.35 2.01 8.45
C LEU A 149 19.56 1.13 8.15
N VAL A 150 20.27 1.42 7.06
CA VAL A 150 21.49 0.70 6.66
C VAL A 150 22.75 1.50 6.89
N HIS A 151 22.65 2.84 6.92
CA HIS A 151 23.79 3.70 7.19
C HIS A 151 23.35 4.93 8.00
N VAL A 152 24.17 5.25 9.01
CA VAL A 152 24.11 6.51 9.76
C VAL A 152 25.54 6.95 10.03
N SER A 153 25.87 8.19 9.68
CA SER A 153 27.19 8.77 9.98
C SER A 153 27.07 10.23 10.39
N ARG A 154 28.10 10.72 11.13
CA ARG A 154 28.28 12.12 11.48
C ARG A 154 29.74 12.51 11.27
N ASN A 155 30.00 13.57 10.50
CA ASN A 155 31.34 14.09 10.21
C ASN A 155 32.32 12.98 9.74
N GLY A 156 31.84 12.04 8.93
CA GLY A 156 32.62 10.89 8.45
C GLY A 156 32.75 9.73 9.43
N GLU A 157 32.35 9.87 10.69
CA GLU A 157 32.28 8.77 11.65
C GLU A 157 31.02 7.93 11.40
N ILE A 158 31.21 6.63 11.18
CA ILE A 158 30.12 5.68 10.95
C ILE A 158 29.54 5.21 12.28
N LEU A 159 28.28 5.57 12.54
CA LEU A 159 27.53 5.17 13.74
C LEU A 159 26.73 3.89 13.52
N LEU A 160 26.30 3.65 12.29
CA LEU A 160 25.61 2.44 11.87
C LEU A 160 26.04 2.08 10.44
N ALA A 161 26.40 0.82 10.20
CA ALA A 161 26.55 0.25 8.88
C ALA A 161 25.98 -1.17 8.86
N LYS A 162 25.08 -1.45 7.93
CA LYS A 162 24.54 -2.78 7.64
C LYS A 162 24.80 -3.14 6.19
N GLU A 163 24.90 -4.42 5.90
CA GLU A 163 24.99 -4.90 4.52
C GLU A 163 23.69 -4.62 3.77
N ILE A 164 23.81 -4.06 2.57
CA ILE A 164 22.66 -3.83 1.68
C ILE A 164 22.49 -5.11 0.85
N THR A 165 21.44 -5.85 1.13
CA THR A 165 21.21 -7.15 0.50
C THR A 165 20.42 -7.05 -0.80
N GLY A 166 19.69 -5.96 -1.02
CA GLY A 166 18.77 -5.79 -2.15
C GLY A 166 17.61 -6.80 -2.12
N LYS A 167 17.46 -7.51 -0.99
CA LYS A 167 16.41 -8.49 -0.77
C LYS A 167 15.45 -7.98 0.30
N GLU A 168 14.18 -8.28 0.12
CA GLU A 168 13.19 -8.08 1.16
C GLU A 168 13.56 -8.89 2.42
N GLU A 169 13.09 -8.42 3.57
CA GLU A 169 13.42 -8.96 4.89
C GLU A 169 13.35 -10.49 4.95
N SER A 170 14.48 -11.12 5.22
CA SER A 170 14.56 -12.55 5.54
C SER A 170 13.86 -12.92 6.87
N ALA A 171 13.38 -11.93 7.61
CA ALA A 171 12.65 -12.10 8.87
C ALA A 171 11.13 -12.27 8.70
N LEU A 172 10.58 -11.92 7.52
CA LEU A 172 9.15 -12.10 7.24
C LEU A 172 8.83 -13.55 6.89
N ALA A 173 7.59 -13.95 7.19
CA ALA A 173 7.12 -15.30 6.87
C ALA A 173 7.15 -15.59 5.36
N ASP A 174 7.50 -16.81 5.00
CA ASP A 174 7.67 -17.25 3.60
C ASP A 174 6.34 -17.25 2.84
N LYS A 175 6.17 -16.25 1.97
CA LYS A 175 4.99 -16.06 1.12
C LYS A 175 4.93 -17.01 -0.07
N SER A 176 6.05 -17.65 -0.46
CA SER A 176 6.10 -18.62 -1.56
C SER A 176 5.22 -19.84 -1.32
N THR A 177 4.83 -20.06 -0.07
CA THR A 177 3.91 -21.12 0.35
C THR A 177 2.44 -20.84 0.05
N LEU A 178 2.10 -19.59 -0.32
CA LEU A 178 0.73 -19.19 -0.61
C LEU A 178 0.22 -19.84 -1.91
N THR A 179 -0.97 -20.41 -1.84
CA THR A 179 -1.76 -20.83 -2.99
C THR A 179 -3.23 -20.58 -2.70
N ILE A 180 -4.04 -20.32 -3.73
CA ILE A 180 -5.48 -20.07 -3.54
C ILE A 180 -6.15 -21.27 -2.87
N GLU A 181 -5.73 -22.49 -3.20
CA GLU A 181 -6.22 -23.71 -2.53
C GLU A 181 -5.97 -23.70 -1.03
N ASN A 182 -4.73 -23.44 -0.62
CA ASN A 182 -4.35 -23.40 0.79
C ASN A 182 -4.97 -22.21 1.53
N ILE A 183 -5.13 -21.05 0.85
CA ILE A 183 -5.80 -19.87 1.41
C ILE A 183 -7.25 -20.20 1.80
N PHE A 184 -8.01 -20.84 0.91
CA PHE A 184 -9.38 -21.23 1.23
C PHE A 184 -9.45 -22.31 2.31
N ALA A 185 -8.52 -23.27 2.32
CA ALA A 185 -8.41 -24.27 3.38
C ALA A 185 -8.09 -23.61 4.72
N PHE A 186 -7.11 -22.69 4.76
CA PHE A 186 -6.74 -21.94 5.95
C PHE A 186 -7.89 -21.09 6.49
N ALA A 187 -8.60 -20.36 5.63
CA ALA A 187 -9.74 -19.55 6.04
C ALA A 187 -10.86 -20.36 6.71
N LYS A 188 -11.04 -21.63 6.33
CA LYS A 188 -12.00 -22.54 6.96
C LYS A 188 -11.52 -23.09 8.30
N GLU A 189 -10.22 -23.37 8.42
CA GLU A 189 -9.62 -24.08 9.55
C GLU A 189 -9.05 -23.16 10.63
N VAL A 190 -8.75 -21.88 10.30
CA VAL A 190 -8.10 -20.95 11.22
C VAL A 190 -8.95 -20.70 12.46
N ASP A 191 -8.31 -20.82 13.63
CA ASP A 191 -8.87 -20.27 14.85
C ASP A 191 -8.82 -18.74 14.75
N LEU A 192 -9.99 -18.11 14.73
CA LEU A 192 -10.07 -16.66 14.58
C LEU A 192 -9.37 -15.91 15.72
N ALA A 193 -9.19 -16.53 16.89
CA ALA A 193 -8.43 -15.91 17.98
C ALA A 193 -6.98 -15.59 17.58
N ASP A 194 -6.37 -16.38 16.69
CA ASP A 194 -4.98 -16.19 16.24
C ASP A 194 -4.79 -14.98 15.29
N VAL A 195 -5.87 -14.51 14.63
CA VAL A 195 -5.84 -13.45 13.61
C VAL A 195 -6.82 -12.31 13.89
N ARG A 196 -7.68 -12.44 14.89
CA ARG A 196 -8.75 -11.48 15.22
C ARG A 196 -8.20 -10.07 15.42
N GLU A 197 -7.14 -9.91 16.20
CA GLU A 197 -6.58 -8.59 16.53
C GLU A 197 -6.21 -7.79 15.29
N VAL A 198 -5.49 -8.41 14.34
CA VAL A 198 -5.06 -7.72 13.11
C VAL A 198 -6.23 -7.42 12.18
N LEU A 199 -7.23 -8.30 12.10
CA LEU A 199 -8.42 -8.12 11.27
C LEU A 199 -9.37 -7.07 11.86
N GLU A 200 -9.63 -7.08 13.17
CA GLU A 200 -10.44 -6.06 13.84
C GLU A 200 -9.82 -4.66 13.68
N ARG A 201 -8.51 -4.56 13.86
CA ARG A 201 -7.79 -3.31 13.62
C ARG A 201 -7.92 -2.85 12.17
N GLN A 202 -7.80 -3.77 11.21
CA GLN A 202 -7.98 -3.47 9.79
C GLN A 202 -9.39 -2.96 9.50
N VAL A 203 -10.41 -3.65 9.97
CA VAL A 203 -11.81 -3.22 9.80
C VAL A 203 -12.01 -1.83 10.40
N ARG A 204 -11.60 -1.63 11.64
CA ARG A 204 -11.78 -0.36 12.34
C ARG A 204 -11.12 0.81 11.63
N TYR A 205 -9.85 0.69 11.25
CA TYR A 205 -9.10 1.79 10.66
C TYR A 205 -9.52 2.05 9.22
N ASN A 206 -9.65 1.00 8.40
CA ASN A 206 -9.96 1.17 6.99
C ASN A 206 -11.42 1.60 6.76
N MET A 207 -12.35 1.21 7.63
CA MET A 207 -13.72 1.74 7.59
C MET A 207 -13.78 3.19 8.05
N ALA A 208 -13.07 3.56 9.11
CA ALA A 208 -13.05 4.94 9.61
C ALA A 208 -12.56 5.92 8.53
N ILE A 209 -11.46 5.61 7.84
CA ILE A 209 -10.96 6.49 6.77
C ILE A 209 -11.87 6.47 5.53
N ALA A 210 -12.56 5.37 5.25
CA ALA A 210 -13.53 5.30 4.16
C ALA A 210 -14.78 6.16 4.44
N GLU A 211 -15.27 6.14 5.67
CA GLU A 211 -16.37 6.98 6.15
C GLU A 211 -15.96 8.46 6.14
N GLU A 212 -14.78 8.79 6.62
CA GLU A 212 -14.21 10.15 6.56
C GLU A 212 -14.10 10.64 5.10
N GLY A 213 -13.66 9.80 4.19
CA GLY A 213 -13.55 10.13 2.76
C GLY A 213 -14.90 10.44 2.11
N LEU A 214 -16.00 9.84 2.60
CA LEU A 214 -17.37 10.20 2.17
C LEU A 214 -17.88 11.48 2.84
N CYS A 215 -17.45 11.81 4.05
CA CYS A 215 -17.87 13.01 4.77
C CYS A 215 -17.06 14.23 4.34
N GLY A 216 -15.73 14.14 4.38
CA GLY A 216 -14.80 15.21 4.08
C GLY A 216 -14.70 15.56 2.59
N ASN A 217 -13.81 16.46 2.24
CA ASN A 217 -13.57 16.88 0.86
C ASN A 217 -12.11 16.57 0.48
N TYR A 218 -11.90 15.44 -0.20
CA TYR A 218 -10.57 14.90 -0.47
C TYR A 218 -10.36 14.61 -1.95
N GLY A 219 -9.29 15.15 -2.51
CA GLY A 219 -8.85 14.86 -3.87
C GLY A 219 -9.93 15.11 -4.92
N ALA A 220 -10.29 14.09 -5.68
CA ALA A 220 -11.32 14.15 -6.70
C ALA A 220 -12.71 13.70 -6.20
N ASN A 221 -12.84 13.35 -4.93
CA ASN A 221 -14.09 12.86 -4.31
C ASN A 221 -14.74 11.71 -5.08
N ILE A 222 -13.95 10.78 -5.58
CA ILE A 222 -14.40 9.66 -6.43
C ILE A 222 -15.51 8.85 -5.74
N GLY A 223 -15.36 8.58 -4.43
CA GLY A 223 -16.41 7.88 -3.68
C GLY A 223 -17.75 8.60 -3.72
N LYS A 224 -17.77 9.93 -3.51
CA LYS A 224 -18.99 10.76 -3.59
C LYS A 224 -19.55 10.83 -5.01
N VAL A 225 -18.67 10.98 -6.01
CA VAL A 225 -19.07 11.01 -7.42
C VAL A 225 -19.77 9.71 -7.81
N LEU A 226 -19.26 8.56 -7.39
CA LEU A 226 -19.89 7.26 -7.66
C LEU A 226 -21.30 7.16 -7.04
N LEU A 227 -21.45 7.56 -5.76
CA LEU A 227 -22.77 7.55 -5.12
C LEU A 227 -23.74 8.54 -5.74
N ALA A 228 -23.28 9.76 -6.09
CA ALA A 228 -24.11 10.77 -6.74
C ALA A 228 -24.56 10.34 -8.14
N THR A 229 -23.71 9.59 -8.87
CA THR A 229 -23.98 9.18 -10.25
C THR A 229 -24.86 7.92 -10.34
N TYR A 230 -24.57 6.92 -9.50
CA TYR A 230 -25.20 5.60 -9.61
C TYR A 230 -26.19 5.29 -8.47
N GLY A 231 -26.29 6.16 -7.47
CA GLY A 231 -27.10 5.93 -6.27
C GLY A 231 -26.41 5.00 -5.26
N ASP A 232 -27.04 4.82 -4.12
CA ASP A 232 -26.52 4.03 -2.98
C ASP A 232 -27.30 2.71 -2.73
N GLN A 233 -28.28 2.40 -3.58
CA GLN A 233 -29.13 1.21 -3.38
C GLN A 233 -28.41 -0.09 -3.71
N ASP A 234 -27.49 -0.09 -4.67
CA ASP A 234 -26.72 -1.29 -5.04
C ASP A 234 -25.48 -1.42 -4.18
N VAL A 235 -25.35 -2.55 -3.49
CA VAL A 235 -24.20 -2.88 -2.64
C VAL A 235 -22.88 -2.81 -3.42
N LYS A 236 -22.88 -3.14 -4.71
CA LYS A 236 -21.69 -3.07 -5.56
C LYS A 236 -21.22 -1.62 -5.73
N VAL A 237 -22.15 -0.69 -5.86
CA VAL A 237 -21.85 0.74 -5.93
C VAL A 237 -21.32 1.24 -4.58
N ARG A 238 -21.97 0.90 -3.48
CA ARG A 238 -21.52 1.28 -2.13
C ARG A 238 -20.12 0.75 -1.83
N ALA A 239 -19.85 -0.51 -2.14
CA ALA A 239 -18.57 -1.16 -1.86
C ALA A 239 -17.41 -0.46 -2.58
N LYS A 240 -17.54 -0.22 -3.90
CA LYS A 240 -16.51 0.48 -4.67
C LYS A 240 -16.39 1.96 -4.30
N ALA A 241 -17.51 2.61 -3.96
CA ALA A 241 -17.50 4.01 -3.56
C ALA A 241 -16.82 4.23 -2.21
N MET A 242 -17.08 3.37 -1.22
CA MET A 242 -16.43 3.44 0.08
C MET A 242 -14.93 3.14 -0.01
N ALA A 243 -14.53 2.13 -0.78
CA ALA A 243 -13.10 1.86 -0.99
C ALA A 243 -12.38 3.02 -1.69
N ALA A 244 -13.02 3.63 -2.70
CA ALA A 244 -12.51 4.83 -3.37
C ALA A 244 -12.41 6.02 -2.42
N ALA A 245 -13.42 6.26 -1.58
CA ALA A 245 -13.44 7.35 -0.61
C ALA A 245 -12.30 7.24 0.42
N GLY A 246 -12.02 6.03 0.92
CA GLY A 246 -10.88 5.79 1.80
C GLY A 246 -9.54 6.15 1.13
N SER A 247 -9.40 5.87 -0.16
CA SER A 247 -8.24 6.29 -0.93
C SER A 247 -8.23 7.79 -1.21
N ASP A 248 -9.39 8.42 -1.52
CA ASP A 248 -9.49 9.88 -1.66
C ASP A 248 -8.93 10.57 -0.40
N ALA A 249 -9.40 10.15 0.78
CA ALA A 249 -8.93 10.69 2.06
C ALA A 249 -7.44 10.44 2.26
N ARG A 250 -7.00 9.19 2.15
CA ARG A 250 -5.61 8.79 2.39
C ARG A 250 -4.60 9.51 1.50
N MET A 251 -4.91 9.66 0.21
CA MET A 251 -3.99 10.28 -0.77
C MET A 251 -3.93 11.80 -0.68
N ASN A 252 -4.87 12.42 0.04
CA ASN A 252 -5.02 13.86 0.09
C ASN A 252 -4.95 14.43 1.51
N GLY A 253 -4.18 13.78 2.39
CA GLY A 253 -3.76 14.35 3.66
C GLY A 253 -4.65 14.05 4.86
N CYS A 254 -5.60 13.10 4.76
CA CYS A 254 -6.33 12.64 5.94
C CYS A 254 -5.37 12.01 6.96
N GLU A 255 -5.53 12.41 8.20
CA GLU A 255 -4.65 12.01 9.31
C GLU A 255 -5.07 10.71 10.01
N LEU A 256 -6.16 10.08 9.56
CA LEU A 256 -6.57 8.79 10.08
C LEU A 256 -5.63 7.67 9.63
N PRO A 257 -5.28 6.74 10.53
CA PRO A 257 -4.46 5.60 10.19
C PRO A 257 -5.22 4.61 9.32
N VAL A 258 -4.46 3.83 8.53
CA VAL A 258 -4.97 2.67 7.79
C VAL A 258 -4.19 1.43 8.19
N VAL A 259 -4.78 0.25 7.99
CA VAL A 259 -4.03 -1.01 7.99
C VAL A 259 -3.69 -1.35 6.55
N ILE A 260 -2.40 -1.45 6.28
CA ILE A 260 -1.86 -1.75 4.95
C ILE A 260 -2.03 -3.23 4.59
N ASN A 261 -1.80 -3.54 3.31
CA ASN A 261 -1.59 -4.90 2.81
C ASN A 261 -0.47 -4.83 1.78
N SER A 262 0.52 -5.70 1.88
CA SER A 262 1.69 -5.73 0.98
C SER A 262 2.36 -4.35 0.81
N GLY A 263 2.54 -3.64 1.93
CA GLY A 263 3.19 -2.33 1.96
C GLY A 263 2.34 -1.15 1.49
N SER A 264 1.04 -1.33 1.17
CA SER A 264 0.18 -0.26 0.65
C SER A 264 -1.14 -0.15 1.40
N GLY A 265 -1.45 1.06 1.94
CA GLY A 265 -2.74 1.35 2.54
C GLY A 265 -3.90 1.27 1.55
N ASN A 266 -3.69 1.67 0.30
CA ASN A 266 -4.69 1.53 -0.75
C ASN A 266 -5.04 0.06 -1.01
N GLN A 267 -4.07 -0.85 -0.99
CA GLN A 267 -4.34 -2.29 -1.09
C GLN A 267 -5.09 -2.80 0.16
N GLY A 268 -4.70 -2.36 1.36
CA GLY A 268 -5.40 -2.72 2.59
C GLY A 268 -6.87 -2.27 2.60
N ILE A 269 -7.15 -1.03 2.17
CA ILE A 269 -8.51 -0.50 2.01
C ILE A 269 -9.30 -1.34 0.98
N THR A 270 -8.69 -1.60 -0.18
CA THR A 270 -9.33 -2.35 -1.28
C THR A 270 -9.65 -3.79 -0.89
N ALA A 271 -8.77 -4.44 -0.13
CA ALA A 271 -8.96 -5.81 0.32
C ALA A 271 -9.98 -5.94 1.46
N SER A 272 -10.24 -4.88 2.24
CA SER A 272 -11.05 -4.99 3.45
C SER A 272 -12.41 -4.28 3.36
N VAL A 273 -12.45 -3.02 2.92
CA VAL A 273 -13.67 -2.20 2.97
C VAL A 273 -14.83 -2.81 2.20
N PRO A 274 -14.66 -3.29 0.94
CA PRO A 274 -15.75 -3.94 0.22
C PRO A 274 -16.28 -5.20 0.91
N ILE A 275 -15.39 -5.98 1.54
CA ILE A 275 -15.80 -7.19 2.29
C ILE A 275 -16.73 -6.80 3.44
N VAL A 276 -16.41 -5.76 4.20
CA VAL A 276 -17.25 -5.26 5.30
C VAL A 276 -18.59 -4.75 4.79
N VAL A 277 -18.60 -4.01 3.66
CA VAL A 277 -19.84 -3.50 3.05
C VAL A 277 -20.76 -4.65 2.61
N PHE A 278 -20.22 -5.66 1.94
CA PHE A 278 -21.00 -6.84 1.51
C PHE A 278 -21.43 -7.69 2.71
N ALA A 279 -20.59 -7.86 3.73
CA ALA A 279 -20.94 -8.60 4.94
C ALA A 279 -22.14 -7.96 5.67
N LYS A 280 -22.17 -6.63 5.77
CA LYS A 280 -23.30 -5.88 6.33
C LYS A 280 -24.57 -6.05 5.50
N GLU A 281 -24.46 -5.94 4.18
CA GLU A 281 -25.60 -6.12 3.26
C GLU A 281 -26.20 -7.52 3.34
N LEU A 282 -25.37 -8.54 3.34
CA LEU A 282 -25.78 -9.94 3.39
C LEU A 282 -26.15 -10.40 4.80
N GLN A 283 -25.95 -9.56 5.81
CA GLN A 283 -26.21 -9.86 7.22
C GLN A 283 -25.55 -11.15 7.69
N VAL A 284 -24.34 -11.44 7.19
CA VAL A 284 -23.59 -12.63 7.60
C VAL A 284 -23.02 -12.45 9.02
N SER A 285 -22.63 -13.57 9.64
CA SER A 285 -22.00 -13.53 10.96
C SER A 285 -20.63 -12.83 10.91
N GLU A 286 -20.18 -12.29 12.03
CA GLU A 286 -18.84 -11.72 12.18
C GLU A 286 -17.76 -12.75 11.84
N GLU A 287 -17.94 -14.01 12.23
CA GLU A 287 -17.06 -15.12 11.87
C GLU A 287 -16.93 -15.25 10.35
N THR A 288 -18.03 -15.24 9.61
CA THR A 288 -18.04 -15.35 8.15
C THR A 288 -17.31 -14.16 7.52
N MET A 289 -17.52 -12.95 8.03
CA MET A 289 -16.83 -11.74 7.58
C MET A 289 -15.33 -11.86 7.79
N TYR A 290 -14.85 -12.30 8.97
CA TYR A 290 -13.41 -12.44 9.22
C TYR A 290 -12.78 -13.53 8.33
N ARG A 291 -13.45 -14.64 8.08
CA ARG A 291 -12.97 -15.67 7.16
C ARG A 291 -12.87 -15.15 5.71
N ALA A 292 -13.84 -14.35 5.28
CA ALA A 292 -13.78 -13.65 3.98
C ALA A 292 -12.62 -12.63 3.91
N LEU A 293 -12.35 -11.89 5.00
CA LEU A 293 -11.20 -11.00 5.11
C LEU A 293 -9.86 -11.76 5.04
N VAL A 294 -9.76 -12.94 5.67
CA VAL A 294 -8.59 -13.81 5.54
C VAL A 294 -8.34 -14.17 4.08
N ILE A 295 -9.39 -14.61 3.36
CA ILE A 295 -9.28 -14.96 1.93
C ILE A 295 -8.83 -13.74 1.12
N SER A 296 -9.53 -12.61 1.28
CA SER A 296 -9.24 -11.39 0.53
C SER A 296 -7.81 -10.90 0.75
N ASN A 297 -7.36 -10.85 2.01
CA ASN A 297 -6.01 -10.37 2.34
C ASN A 297 -4.93 -11.31 1.82
N LEU A 298 -5.03 -12.63 2.09
CA LEU A 298 -4.01 -13.58 1.65
C LEU A 298 -3.97 -13.74 0.13
N ALA A 299 -5.12 -13.69 -0.57
CA ALA A 299 -5.15 -13.69 -2.02
C ALA A 299 -4.51 -12.42 -2.61
N THR A 300 -4.74 -11.27 -2.00
CA THR A 300 -4.07 -10.00 -2.35
C THR A 300 -2.55 -10.13 -2.22
N ILE A 301 -2.07 -10.64 -1.08
CA ILE A 301 -0.64 -10.85 -0.82
C ILE A 301 -0.04 -11.81 -1.85
N HIS A 302 -0.72 -12.93 -2.10
CA HIS A 302 -0.28 -13.94 -3.07
C HIS A 302 -0.15 -13.39 -4.49
N ILE A 303 -1.15 -12.64 -4.97
CA ILE A 303 -1.08 -12.02 -6.30
C ILE A 303 0.06 -10.98 -6.34
N LYS A 304 0.24 -10.22 -5.25
CA LYS A 304 1.26 -9.17 -5.17
C LYS A 304 2.69 -9.71 -5.12
N GLU A 305 2.90 -10.90 -4.60
CA GLU A 305 4.23 -11.55 -4.52
C GLU A 305 4.93 -11.59 -5.88
N GLY A 306 4.23 -12.06 -6.93
CA GLY A 306 4.79 -12.12 -8.29
C GLY A 306 4.97 -10.75 -8.96
N ILE A 307 4.27 -9.72 -8.50
CA ILE A 307 4.32 -8.35 -9.05
C ILE A 307 5.50 -7.58 -8.48
N GLY A 308 5.89 -7.86 -7.23
CA GLY A 308 6.88 -7.09 -6.47
C GLY A 308 6.29 -5.84 -5.80
N ARG A 309 7.02 -5.24 -4.85
CA ARG A 309 6.52 -4.12 -4.03
C ARG A 309 6.25 -2.86 -4.83
N LEU A 310 7.22 -2.42 -5.62
CA LEU A 310 7.12 -1.22 -6.46
C LEU A 310 7.24 -1.63 -7.93
N SER A 311 6.20 -1.40 -8.71
CA SER A 311 6.07 -1.80 -10.11
C SER A 311 5.22 -0.79 -10.87
N ALA A 312 5.35 -0.75 -12.19
CA ALA A 312 4.38 -0.08 -13.05
C ALA A 312 3.00 -0.74 -13.05
N TYR A 313 2.89 -1.97 -12.56
CA TYR A 313 1.59 -2.64 -12.39
C TYR A 313 0.90 -2.21 -11.09
N CYS A 314 -0.32 -1.73 -11.18
CA CYS A 314 -1.07 -1.22 -10.04
C CYS A 314 -1.46 -2.33 -9.06
N GLY A 315 -1.02 -2.24 -7.80
CA GLY A 315 -1.34 -3.22 -6.76
C GLY A 315 -2.83 -3.30 -6.41
N ALA A 316 -3.61 -2.24 -6.70
CA ALA A 316 -5.06 -2.24 -6.49
C ALA A 316 -5.75 -3.35 -7.31
N VAL A 317 -5.18 -3.76 -8.47
CA VAL A 317 -5.72 -4.85 -9.30
C VAL A 317 -5.75 -6.16 -8.51
N GLY A 318 -4.63 -6.54 -7.90
CA GLY A 318 -4.55 -7.75 -7.08
C GLY A 318 -5.49 -7.70 -5.87
N ALA A 319 -5.60 -6.53 -5.22
CA ALA A 319 -6.47 -6.33 -4.08
C ALA A 319 -7.96 -6.41 -4.45
N GLY A 320 -8.37 -5.85 -5.60
CA GLY A 320 -9.73 -5.97 -6.13
C GLY A 320 -10.09 -7.42 -6.48
N CYS A 321 -9.15 -8.17 -7.07
CA CYS A 321 -9.34 -9.60 -7.37
C CYS A 321 -9.43 -10.44 -6.09
N GLY A 322 -8.58 -10.20 -5.10
CA GLY A 322 -8.64 -10.84 -3.78
C GLY A 322 -9.96 -10.55 -3.07
N CYS A 323 -10.42 -9.29 -3.15
CA CYS A 323 -11.74 -8.88 -2.65
C CYS A 323 -12.87 -9.67 -3.32
N GLY A 324 -12.83 -9.86 -4.64
CA GLY A 324 -13.81 -10.68 -5.38
C GLY A 324 -13.90 -12.12 -4.85
N ALA A 325 -12.75 -12.73 -4.50
CA ALA A 325 -12.71 -14.06 -3.90
C ALA A 325 -13.30 -14.07 -2.47
N GLY A 326 -13.05 -13.05 -1.66
CA GLY A 326 -13.67 -12.88 -0.35
C GLY A 326 -15.18 -12.67 -0.45
N ILE A 327 -15.66 -11.89 -1.41
CA ILE A 327 -17.10 -11.71 -1.66
C ILE A 327 -17.75 -13.04 -2.05
N ALA A 328 -17.11 -13.86 -2.91
CA ALA A 328 -17.63 -15.19 -3.22
C ALA A 328 -17.89 -15.99 -1.94
N TYR A 329 -16.95 -15.97 -0.99
CA TYR A 329 -17.11 -16.67 0.28
C TYR A 329 -18.29 -16.11 1.10
N LEU A 330 -18.53 -14.79 1.12
CA LEU A 330 -19.68 -14.19 1.82
C LEU A 330 -21.03 -14.69 1.26
N TYR A 331 -21.11 -15.01 -0.02
CA TYR A 331 -22.30 -15.63 -0.64
C TYR A 331 -22.44 -17.14 -0.34
N GLY A 332 -21.54 -17.71 0.48
CA GLY A 332 -21.54 -19.14 0.81
C GLY A 332 -20.87 -20.01 -0.24
N ASP A 333 -20.21 -19.42 -1.21
CA ASP A 333 -19.50 -20.15 -2.26
C ASP A 333 -18.10 -20.60 -1.80
N GLY A 334 -17.46 -21.44 -2.60
CA GLY A 334 -16.22 -22.09 -2.25
C GLY A 334 -15.00 -21.58 -3.02
N LYS A 335 -13.95 -22.41 -2.96
CA LYS A 335 -12.68 -22.17 -3.65
C LYS A 335 -12.85 -21.91 -5.14
N LYS A 336 -13.69 -22.71 -5.80
CA LYS A 336 -13.86 -22.67 -7.26
C LYS A 336 -14.38 -21.31 -7.73
N GLU A 337 -15.39 -20.77 -7.07
CA GLU A 337 -15.97 -19.47 -7.36
C GLU A 337 -14.95 -18.34 -7.08
N GLY A 338 -14.19 -18.47 -5.99
CA GLY A 338 -13.10 -17.54 -5.66
C GLY A 338 -11.96 -17.57 -6.69
N GLU A 339 -11.54 -18.74 -7.15
CA GLU A 339 -10.55 -18.89 -8.23
C GLU A 339 -10.99 -18.18 -9.51
N HIS A 340 -12.25 -18.37 -9.92
CA HIS A 340 -12.79 -17.72 -11.11
C HIS A 340 -12.97 -16.21 -10.93
N ALA A 341 -13.34 -15.74 -9.73
CA ALA A 341 -13.37 -14.32 -9.43
C ALA A 341 -12.00 -13.67 -9.65
N ILE A 342 -10.92 -14.32 -9.18
CA ILE A 342 -9.55 -13.84 -9.36
C ILE A 342 -9.15 -13.86 -10.84
N VAL A 343 -9.34 -14.97 -11.54
CA VAL A 343 -8.94 -15.11 -12.96
C VAL A 343 -9.67 -14.09 -13.83
N ASN A 344 -11.00 -13.98 -13.68
CA ASN A 344 -11.81 -13.04 -14.44
C ASN A 344 -11.41 -11.59 -14.11
N GLY A 345 -11.24 -11.25 -12.83
CA GLY A 345 -10.81 -9.91 -12.42
C GLY A 345 -9.44 -9.54 -12.99
N LEU A 346 -8.45 -10.43 -12.91
CA LEU A 346 -7.14 -10.22 -13.51
C LEU A 346 -7.23 -10.02 -15.03
N ALA A 347 -8.06 -10.79 -15.72
CA ALA A 347 -8.25 -10.64 -17.17
C ALA A 347 -8.85 -9.28 -17.55
N ILE A 348 -9.75 -8.74 -16.72
CA ILE A 348 -10.45 -7.47 -16.97
C ILE A 348 -9.53 -6.26 -16.79
N VAL A 349 -8.75 -6.21 -15.71
CA VAL A 349 -8.04 -4.97 -15.31
C VAL A 349 -6.51 -5.10 -15.35
N SER A 350 -5.93 -6.20 -15.82
CA SER A 350 -4.48 -6.30 -16.05
C SER A 350 -4.06 -5.31 -17.14
N GLY A 351 -3.15 -4.42 -16.80
CA GLY A 351 -2.73 -3.31 -17.67
C GLY A 351 -3.00 -1.94 -17.04
N MET A 352 -3.68 -1.90 -15.88
CA MET A 352 -3.77 -0.69 -15.09
C MET A 352 -2.40 -0.31 -14.53
N ILE A 353 -1.83 0.78 -15.02
CA ILE A 353 -0.50 1.24 -14.60
C ILE A 353 -0.53 1.92 -13.23
N CYS A 354 0.59 1.79 -12.51
CA CYS A 354 0.90 2.55 -11.31
C CYS A 354 1.88 3.68 -11.67
N ASP A 355 1.38 4.89 -11.69
CA ASP A 355 2.11 6.13 -11.95
C ASP A 355 2.25 6.98 -10.67
N GLY A 356 2.40 6.31 -9.52
CA GLY A 356 2.60 6.91 -8.21
C GLY A 356 1.31 7.17 -7.43
N ALA A 357 1.48 7.57 -6.17
CA ALA A 357 0.38 7.85 -5.26
C ALA A 357 -0.21 9.25 -5.51
N LYS A 358 -1.52 9.32 -5.76
CA LYS A 358 -2.25 10.56 -6.07
C LYS A 358 -3.76 10.36 -6.08
N ALA A 359 -4.52 11.44 -6.27
CA ALA A 359 -5.99 11.42 -6.25
C ALA A 359 -6.61 10.38 -7.20
N SER A 360 -6.03 10.14 -8.40
CA SER A 360 -6.56 9.15 -9.34
C SER A 360 -6.48 7.69 -8.84
N CYS A 361 -5.75 7.40 -7.76
CA CYS A 361 -5.73 6.08 -7.14
C CYS A 361 -7.14 5.63 -6.69
N ALA A 362 -7.97 6.55 -6.22
CA ALA A 362 -9.35 6.26 -5.82
C ALA A 362 -10.18 5.67 -6.98
N ALA A 363 -10.07 6.25 -8.18
CA ALA A 363 -10.75 5.73 -9.36
C ALA A 363 -10.21 4.36 -9.81
N LYS A 364 -8.88 4.16 -9.71
CA LYS A 364 -8.25 2.85 -9.99
C LYS A 364 -8.74 1.77 -9.02
N ILE A 365 -8.89 2.11 -7.74
CA ILE A 365 -9.48 1.21 -6.73
C ILE A 365 -10.92 0.86 -7.07
N ALA A 366 -11.76 1.86 -7.37
CA ALA A 366 -13.15 1.61 -7.76
C ALA A 366 -13.24 0.63 -8.94
N SER A 367 -12.41 0.82 -9.98
CA SER A 367 -12.38 -0.06 -11.15
C SER A 367 -11.89 -1.47 -10.81
N SER A 368 -10.90 -1.59 -9.90
CA SER A 368 -10.36 -2.89 -9.47
C SER A 368 -11.37 -3.68 -8.63
N VAL A 369 -12.07 -3.01 -7.72
CA VAL A 369 -13.17 -3.61 -6.94
C VAL A 369 -14.29 -4.06 -7.86
N ASP A 370 -14.69 -3.21 -8.81
CA ASP A 370 -15.72 -3.52 -9.80
C ASP A 370 -15.35 -4.77 -10.63
N ALA A 371 -14.10 -4.87 -11.07
CA ALA A 371 -13.60 -6.04 -11.80
C ALA A 371 -13.61 -7.33 -10.96
N GLY A 372 -13.25 -7.26 -9.68
CA GLY A 372 -13.34 -8.40 -8.77
C GLY A 372 -14.78 -8.87 -8.55
N ILE A 373 -15.69 -7.92 -8.33
CA ILE A 373 -17.13 -8.18 -8.19
C ILE A 373 -17.69 -8.77 -9.50
N LEU A 374 -17.42 -8.13 -10.64
CA LEU A 374 -17.88 -8.62 -11.95
C LEU A 374 -17.33 -10.02 -12.23
N GLY A 375 -16.04 -10.26 -11.93
CA GLY A 375 -15.41 -11.55 -12.13
C GLY A 375 -16.09 -12.69 -11.37
N TYR A 376 -16.54 -12.41 -10.14
CA TYR A 376 -17.33 -13.36 -9.36
C TYR A 376 -18.71 -13.59 -9.99
N PHE A 377 -19.47 -12.52 -10.28
CA PHE A 377 -20.83 -12.64 -10.82
C PHE A 377 -20.84 -13.21 -12.24
N MET A 378 -19.81 -13.01 -13.05
CA MET A 378 -19.65 -13.72 -14.33
C MET A 378 -19.71 -15.22 -14.12
N TYR A 379 -18.92 -15.73 -13.18
CA TYR A 379 -18.90 -17.17 -12.92
C TYR A 379 -20.23 -17.69 -12.36
N LYS A 380 -20.88 -16.96 -11.47
CA LYS A 380 -22.22 -17.27 -10.96
C LYS A 380 -23.28 -17.37 -12.08
N ASN A 381 -23.09 -16.66 -13.17
CA ASN A 381 -23.95 -16.69 -14.36
C ASN A 381 -23.44 -17.67 -15.44
N GLY A 382 -22.52 -18.59 -15.08
CA GLY A 382 -21.99 -19.61 -15.99
C GLY A 382 -21.02 -19.07 -17.05
N GLN A 383 -20.46 -17.87 -16.85
CA GLN A 383 -19.53 -17.22 -17.77
C GLN A 383 -18.13 -17.13 -17.15
N GLN A 384 -17.09 -17.29 -17.97
CA GLN A 384 -15.71 -17.18 -17.54
C GLN A 384 -14.78 -16.93 -18.71
N PHE A 385 -13.63 -16.35 -18.46
CA PHE A 385 -12.51 -16.40 -19.39
C PHE A 385 -11.80 -17.74 -19.27
N ILE A 386 -11.37 -18.31 -20.38
CA ILE A 386 -10.77 -19.65 -20.41
C ILE A 386 -9.26 -19.58 -20.66
N GLY A 387 -8.54 -20.63 -20.25
CA GLY A 387 -7.11 -20.73 -20.51
C GLY A 387 -6.82 -20.73 -22.01
N GLY A 388 -6.03 -19.74 -22.44
CA GLY A 388 -5.73 -19.44 -23.84
C GLY A 388 -6.30 -18.09 -24.30
N ASP A 389 -7.20 -17.46 -23.53
CA ASP A 389 -7.67 -16.10 -23.80
C ASP A 389 -6.59 -15.09 -23.38
N GLY A 390 -5.78 -14.67 -24.32
CA GLY A 390 -4.70 -13.71 -24.07
C GLY A 390 -3.71 -14.21 -22.99
N ILE A 391 -3.61 -13.46 -21.89
CA ILE A 391 -2.71 -13.78 -20.78
C ILE A 391 -3.31 -14.81 -19.77
N VAL A 392 -4.60 -15.13 -19.90
CA VAL A 392 -5.25 -16.13 -19.04
C VAL A 392 -4.67 -17.51 -19.31
N LYS A 393 -4.28 -18.22 -18.26
CA LYS A 393 -3.74 -19.58 -18.31
C LYS A 393 -4.70 -20.57 -17.68
N LYS A 394 -4.52 -21.85 -17.97
CA LYS A 394 -5.27 -22.92 -17.31
C LYS A 394 -4.94 -22.94 -15.81
N GLY A 395 -5.94 -22.66 -14.99
CA GLY A 395 -5.83 -22.60 -13.52
C GLY A 395 -5.39 -21.22 -12.98
N VAL A 396 -5.85 -20.93 -11.78
CA VAL A 396 -5.64 -19.62 -11.12
C VAL A 396 -4.16 -19.33 -10.88
N GLU A 397 -3.40 -20.29 -10.37
CA GLU A 397 -1.97 -20.13 -10.06
C GLU A 397 -1.14 -19.80 -11.30
N ASN A 398 -1.44 -20.43 -12.43
CA ASN A 398 -0.73 -20.15 -13.67
C ASN A 398 -1.08 -18.76 -14.24
N THR A 399 -2.30 -18.29 -14.03
CA THR A 399 -2.72 -16.94 -14.42
C THR A 399 -2.05 -15.90 -13.52
N ILE A 400 -2.04 -16.10 -12.19
CA ILE A 400 -1.33 -15.24 -11.22
C ILE A 400 0.15 -15.13 -11.59
N ARG A 401 0.81 -16.27 -11.86
CA ARG A 401 2.23 -16.29 -12.25
C ARG A 401 2.47 -15.58 -13.58
N CYS A 402 1.58 -15.72 -14.56
CA CYS A 402 1.68 -15.04 -15.84
C CYS A 402 1.56 -13.52 -15.68
N VAL A 403 0.61 -13.05 -14.89
CA VAL A 403 0.44 -11.63 -14.56
C VAL A 403 1.62 -11.10 -13.75
N GLY A 404 2.11 -11.86 -12.77
CA GLY A 404 3.29 -11.52 -11.99
C GLY A 404 4.52 -11.31 -12.89
N LYS A 405 4.78 -12.24 -13.82
CA LYS A 405 5.88 -12.12 -14.78
C LYS A 405 5.74 -10.90 -15.71
N LEU A 406 4.52 -10.64 -16.20
CA LEU A 406 4.26 -9.43 -16.99
C LEU A 406 4.59 -8.17 -16.18
N ALA A 407 4.18 -8.13 -14.92
CA ALA A 407 4.37 -6.98 -14.06
C ALA A 407 5.84 -6.77 -13.65
N SER A 408 6.54 -7.84 -13.25
CA SER A 408 7.91 -7.75 -12.72
C SER A 408 8.98 -7.66 -13.81
N GLU A 409 8.77 -8.31 -14.96
CA GLU A 409 9.73 -8.32 -16.06
C GLU A 409 9.27 -7.46 -17.25
N GLY A 410 8.02 -7.66 -17.70
CA GLY A 410 7.49 -7.05 -18.92
C GLY A 410 7.23 -5.54 -18.81
N MET A 411 7.00 -5.02 -17.59
CA MET A 411 6.70 -3.61 -17.36
C MET A 411 7.89 -2.78 -16.84
N LEU A 412 9.11 -3.31 -16.84
CA LEU A 412 10.30 -2.57 -16.39
C LEU A 412 10.54 -1.30 -17.20
N GLU A 413 10.48 -1.38 -18.52
CA GLU A 413 10.64 -0.19 -19.37
C GLU A 413 9.46 0.77 -19.24
N THR A 414 8.24 0.25 -19.04
CA THR A 414 7.06 1.08 -18.74
C THR A 414 7.26 1.86 -17.44
N ASP A 415 7.84 1.25 -16.42
CA ASP A 415 8.13 1.92 -15.14
C ASP A 415 9.17 3.03 -15.32
N ARG A 416 10.23 2.78 -16.08
CA ARG A 416 11.25 3.77 -16.42
C ARG A 416 10.66 4.95 -17.19
N GLU A 417 9.83 4.68 -18.19
CA GLU A 417 9.19 5.72 -19.00
C GLU A 417 8.21 6.56 -18.17
N ILE A 418 7.42 5.94 -17.30
CA ILE A 418 6.55 6.68 -16.37
C ILE A 418 7.35 7.66 -15.53
N VAL A 419 8.46 7.22 -14.93
CA VAL A 419 9.32 8.09 -14.12
C VAL A 419 9.91 9.21 -14.97
N HIS A 420 10.39 8.89 -16.17
CA HIS A 420 10.93 9.89 -17.11
C HIS A 420 9.90 10.98 -17.43
N LEU A 421 8.68 10.59 -17.80
CA LEU A 421 7.57 11.52 -18.05
C LEU A 421 7.23 12.37 -16.83
N MET A 422 7.30 11.79 -15.63
CA MET A 422 6.99 12.54 -14.39
C MET A 422 8.06 13.55 -14.01
N ILE A 423 9.32 13.31 -14.37
CA ILE A 423 10.45 14.20 -14.03
C ILE A 423 10.62 15.29 -15.08
N HIS A 424 10.47 14.97 -16.35
CA HIS A 424 10.83 15.83 -17.48
C HIS A 424 9.64 16.32 -18.33
N GLY A 425 8.42 15.87 -18.02
CA GLY A 425 7.14 16.23 -18.66
C GLY A 425 6.44 17.39 -17.90
#